data_e031fe95d6259de8b7e4825052382ab1
#
_entry.id   e031fe95d6259de8b7e4825052382ab1
#
_cell.length_a   1.000
_cell.length_b   1.000
_cell.length_c   1.000
_cell.angle_alpha   90.00
_cell.angle_beta   90.00
_cell.angle_gamma   90.00
#
_symmetry.space_group_name_H-M   'P 1'
#
loop_
_entity.id
_entity.type
_entity.pdbx_description
1 polymer ?
#
loop_
_entity_poly.entity_id
_entity_poly.type
_entity_poly.pdbx_seq_one_letter_code
_entity_poly.pdbx_strand_id
1 'polypeptide(L)'
;MAAEVEFCAILTIRYKNPLLMGSAHDWVSENQPAEMPKGCKKMRAFHIAPDRGMTIIWFDTKDNLEAAFPFLKSFQNELATRFEAYCNAEKAITSPDLDVG
;
A
#
# COMPACT_ATOMS: atom_id res chain seq x y z
N MET A 1 -14.32 25.61 -4.48
CA MET A 1 -12.88 25.33 -4.49
C MET A 1 -12.65 23.91 -4.96
N ALA A 2 -11.71 23.73 -5.86
CA ALA A 2 -11.29 22.40 -6.23
C ALA A 2 -10.56 21.75 -5.06
N ALA A 3 -10.79 20.47 -4.83
CA ALA A 3 -10.03 19.72 -3.85
C ALA A 3 -8.57 19.62 -4.30
N GLU A 4 -7.65 19.60 -3.34
CA GLU A 4 -6.24 19.45 -3.66
C GLU A 4 -5.97 18.02 -4.12
N VAL A 5 -5.02 17.87 -5.05
CA VAL A 5 -4.56 16.54 -5.44
C VAL A 5 -3.77 15.93 -4.30
N GLU A 6 -3.92 14.63 -4.15
CA GLU A 6 -3.17 13.85 -3.18
C GLU A 6 -2.30 12.83 -3.92
N PHE A 7 -1.18 12.48 -3.30
CA PHE A 7 -0.20 11.58 -3.88
C PHE A 7 -0.22 10.26 -3.12
N CYS A 8 -0.38 9.16 -3.83
CA CYS A 8 -0.61 7.86 -3.22
C CYS A 8 0.31 6.78 -3.77
N ALA A 9 0.65 5.82 -2.91
CA ALA A 9 1.15 4.53 -3.35
C ALA A 9 0.00 3.52 -3.22
N ILE A 10 -0.22 2.74 -4.26
CA ILE A 10 -1.23 1.69 -4.27
C ILE A 10 -0.53 0.35 -4.40
N LEU A 11 -0.67 -0.46 -3.35
CA LEU A 11 -0.03 -1.77 -3.27
C LEU A 11 -1.11 -2.83 -3.29
N THR A 12 -1.04 -3.74 -4.27
CA THR A 12 -1.97 -4.86 -4.35
C THR A 12 -1.21 -6.16 -4.21
N ILE A 13 -1.85 -7.15 -3.57
CA ILE A 13 -1.24 -8.45 -3.38
C ILE A 13 -2.31 -9.53 -3.43
N ARG A 14 -1.98 -10.64 -4.11
CA ARG A 14 -2.86 -11.80 -4.20
C ARG A 14 -2.10 -13.04 -3.75
N TYR A 15 -2.68 -13.74 -2.78
CA TYR A 15 -2.12 -14.96 -2.23
C TYR A 15 -2.75 -16.18 -2.93
N LYS A 16 -2.11 -17.34 -2.80
CA LYS A 16 -2.63 -18.57 -3.38
C LYS A 16 -3.89 -19.06 -2.67
N ASN A 17 -4.01 -18.74 -1.37
CA ASN A 17 -5.17 -19.14 -0.57
C ASN A 17 -5.31 -18.21 0.65
N PRO A 18 -6.49 -18.25 1.33
CA PRO A 18 -6.73 -17.38 2.50
C PRO A 18 -5.83 -17.65 3.70
N LEU A 19 -5.35 -18.87 3.88
CA LEU A 19 -4.45 -19.19 5.00
C LEU A 19 -3.12 -18.44 4.87
N LEU A 20 -2.59 -18.38 3.64
CA LEU A 20 -1.36 -17.62 3.39
C LEU A 20 -1.55 -16.14 3.67
N MET A 21 -2.72 -15.60 3.33
CA MET A 21 -3.03 -14.21 3.63
C MET A 21 -3.04 -13.94 5.14
N GLY A 22 -3.64 -14.83 5.91
CA GLY A 22 -3.64 -14.71 7.37
C GLY A 22 -2.24 -14.75 7.96
N SER A 23 -1.41 -15.67 7.50
CA SER A 23 -0.02 -15.78 7.94
C SER A 23 0.79 -14.54 7.56
N ALA A 24 0.54 -13.99 6.37
CA ALA A 24 1.19 -12.77 5.91
C ALA A 24 0.82 -11.56 6.77
N HIS A 25 -0.44 -11.45 7.17
CA HIS A 25 -0.89 -10.38 8.06
C HIS A 25 -0.19 -10.44 9.41
N ASP A 26 -0.03 -11.63 9.96
CA ASP A 26 0.70 -11.81 11.22
C ASP A 26 2.16 -11.37 11.06
N TRP A 27 2.79 -11.78 9.98
CA TRP A 27 4.17 -11.38 9.70
C TRP A 27 4.32 -9.87 9.56
N VAL A 28 3.38 -9.21 8.85
CA VAL A 28 3.40 -7.75 8.68
C VAL A 28 3.27 -7.07 10.04
N SER A 29 2.35 -7.53 10.87
CA SER A 29 2.16 -6.96 12.22
C SER A 29 3.43 -7.03 13.05
N GLU A 30 4.20 -8.11 12.91
CA GLU A 30 5.45 -8.31 13.66
C GLU A 30 6.65 -7.56 13.07
N ASN A 31 6.60 -7.24 11.78
CA ASN A 31 7.75 -6.71 11.04
C ASN A 31 7.53 -5.30 10.49
N GLN A 32 6.45 -4.63 10.86
CA GLN A 32 6.23 -3.24 10.45
C GLN A 32 7.35 -2.35 10.99
N PRO A 33 7.81 -1.39 10.18
CA PRO A 33 8.77 -0.41 10.68
C PRO A 33 8.15 0.40 11.83
N ALA A 34 8.98 0.80 12.79
CA ALA A 34 8.54 1.58 13.95
C ALA A 34 8.00 2.95 13.54
N GLU A 35 8.51 3.49 12.43
CA GLU A 35 8.10 4.80 11.93
C GLU A 35 7.66 4.68 10.48
N MET A 36 6.62 5.42 10.12
CA MET A 36 6.16 5.52 8.75
C MET A 36 7.13 6.39 7.93
N PRO A 37 7.21 6.18 6.60
CA PRO A 37 8.04 7.03 5.76
C PRO A 37 7.68 8.51 5.91
N LYS A 38 8.67 9.37 5.70
CA LYS A 38 8.48 10.81 5.76
C LYS A 38 7.35 11.26 4.86
N GLY A 39 6.47 12.10 5.39
CA GLY A 39 5.36 12.66 4.64
C GLY A 39 4.15 11.76 4.51
N CYS A 40 4.17 10.57 5.10
CA CYS A 40 3.01 9.68 5.11
C CYS A 40 1.92 10.31 5.96
N LYS A 41 0.76 10.56 5.34
CA LYS A 41 -0.38 11.17 6.02
C LYS A 41 -1.29 10.11 6.64
N LYS A 42 -1.51 9.02 5.92
CA LYS A 42 -2.33 7.91 6.40
C LYS A 42 -2.10 6.68 5.52
N MET A 43 -2.50 5.55 6.04
CA MET A 43 -2.48 4.28 5.33
C MET A 43 -3.79 3.55 5.60
N ARG A 44 -4.36 2.95 4.56
CA ARG A 44 -5.54 2.11 4.69
C ARG A 44 -5.36 0.82 3.95
N ALA A 45 -5.73 -0.27 4.60
CA ALA A 45 -5.70 -1.60 4.01
C ALA A 45 -7.13 -2.06 3.72
N PHE A 46 -7.29 -2.78 2.63
CA PHE A 46 -8.59 -3.29 2.17
C PHE A 46 -8.48 -4.78 1.91
N HIS A 47 -9.51 -5.51 2.27
CA HIS A 47 -9.68 -6.89 1.83
C HIS A 47 -10.58 -6.88 0.59
N ILE A 48 -10.01 -7.22 -0.56
CA ILE A 48 -10.76 -7.28 -1.81
C ILE A 48 -11.45 -8.63 -1.94
N ALA A 49 -10.75 -9.68 -1.48
CA ALA A 49 -11.23 -11.06 -1.46
C ALA A 49 -10.53 -11.77 -0.31
N PRO A 50 -10.93 -13.00 0.08
CA PRO A 50 -10.25 -13.72 1.16
C PRO A 50 -8.77 -14.00 0.92
N ASP A 51 -8.33 -13.91 -0.36
CA ASP A 51 -6.94 -14.16 -0.77
C ASP A 51 -6.28 -12.94 -1.40
N ARG A 52 -6.92 -11.77 -1.36
CA ARG A 52 -6.42 -10.59 -2.06
C ARG A 52 -6.64 -9.32 -1.24
N GLY A 53 -5.60 -8.50 -1.17
CA GLY A 53 -5.63 -7.25 -0.44
C GLY A 53 -5.09 -6.08 -1.24
N MET A 54 -5.42 -4.89 -0.77
CA MET A 54 -4.92 -3.64 -1.32
C MET A 54 -4.59 -2.70 -0.17
N THR A 55 -3.49 -1.97 -0.29
CA THR A 55 -3.13 -0.92 0.66
C THR A 55 -2.91 0.36 -0.10
N ILE A 56 -3.50 1.44 0.38
CA ILE A 56 -3.27 2.78 -0.15
C ILE A 56 -2.57 3.60 0.91
N ILE A 57 -1.48 4.25 0.53
CA ILE A 57 -0.68 5.08 1.42
C ILE A 57 -0.63 6.48 0.83
N TRP A 58 -1.12 7.47 1.59
CA TRP A 58 -1.18 8.87 1.16
C TRP A 58 0.02 9.64 1.66
N PHE A 59 0.59 10.46 0.78
CA PHE A 59 1.72 11.33 1.09
C PHE A 59 1.34 12.80 0.91
N ASP A 60 2.00 13.66 1.65
CA ASP A 60 1.78 15.10 1.59
C ASP A 60 2.33 15.74 0.33
N THR A 61 3.43 15.21 -0.24
CA THR A 61 4.05 15.74 -1.46
C THR A 61 4.44 14.60 -2.41
N LYS A 62 4.56 14.95 -3.69
CA LYS A 62 5.05 14.02 -4.70
C LYS A 62 6.48 13.56 -4.37
N ASP A 63 7.33 14.47 -3.91
CA ASP A 63 8.72 14.14 -3.59
C ASP A 63 8.81 13.11 -2.46
N ASN A 64 7.97 13.23 -1.45
CA ASN A 64 7.95 12.25 -0.35
C ASN A 64 7.43 10.90 -0.83
N LEU A 65 6.44 10.87 -1.71
CA LEU A 65 5.99 9.63 -2.33
C LEU A 65 7.14 8.97 -3.11
N GLU A 66 7.81 9.74 -3.97
CA GLU A 66 8.91 9.22 -4.79
C GLU A 66 10.05 8.68 -3.91
N ALA A 67 10.36 9.36 -2.82
CA ALA A 67 11.41 8.92 -1.89
C ALA A 67 11.04 7.64 -1.15
N ALA A 68 9.78 7.47 -0.79
CA ALA A 68 9.30 6.30 -0.04
C ALA A 68 9.02 5.09 -0.91
N PHE A 69 8.72 5.29 -2.18
CA PHE A 69 8.22 4.23 -3.06
C PHE A 69 9.15 3.02 -3.17
N PRO A 70 10.48 3.18 -3.34
CA PRO A 70 11.38 2.03 -3.40
C PRO A 70 11.34 1.18 -2.14
N PHE A 71 11.23 1.80 -0.97
CA PHE A 71 11.13 1.09 0.30
C PHE A 71 9.82 0.30 0.38
N LEU A 72 8.70 0.94 0.00
CA LEU A 72 7.39 0.29 0.03
C LEU A 72 7.34 -0.90 -0.92
N LYS A 73 7.90 -0.72 -2.11
CA LYS A 73 7.96 -1.79 -3.11
C LYS A 73 8.83 -2.94 -2.64
N SER A 74 9.97 -2.64 -2.02
CA SER A 74 10.88 -3.65 -1.48
C SER A 74 10.23 -4.46 -0.36
N PHE A 75 9.55 -3.79 0.56
CA PHE A 75 8.82 -4.45 1.64
C PHE A 75 7.74 -5.39 1.10
N GLN A 76 6.97 -4.90 0.11
CA GLN A 76 5.93 -5.70 -0.52
C GLN A 76 6.51 -6.92 -1.25
N ASN A 77 7.63 -6.75 -1.94
CA ASN A 77 8.30 -7.85 -2.64
C ASN A 77 8.80 -8.91 -1.66
N GLU A 78 9.33 -8.51 -0.52
CA GLU A 78 9.75 -9.45 0.52
C GLU A 78 8.55 -10.24 1.05
N LEU A 79 7.45 -9.55 1.32
CA LEU A 79 6.21 -10.17 1.76
C LEU A 79 5.71 -11.19 0.73
N ALA A 80 5.68 -10.79 -0.54
CA ALA A 80 5.22 -11.66 -1.63
C ALA A 80 6.11 -12.89 -1.77
N THR A 81 7.42 -12.72 -1.65
CA THR A 81 8.37 -13.84 -1.75
C THR A 81 8.16 -14.83 -0.60
N ARG A 82 7.98 -14.33 0.62
CA ARG A 82 7.79 -15.19 1.80
C ARG A 82 6.51 -16.02 1.73
N PHE A 83 5.45 -15.46 1.17
CA PHE A 83 4.12 -16.08 1.15
C PHE A 83 3.65 -16.48 -0.24
N GLU A 84 4.57 -16.58 -1.19
CA GLU A 84 4.32 -17.05 -2.57
C GLU A 84 3.18 -16.30 -3.23
N ALA A 85 3.17 -14.97 -3.08
CA ALA A 85 2.10 -14.12 -3.59
C ALA A 85 2.53 -13.35 -4.84
N TYR A 86 1.55 -12.88 -5.58
CA TYR A 86 1.74 -11.91 -6.66
C TYR A 86 1.47 -10.51 -6.10
N CYS A 87 2.33 -9.57 -6.41
CA CYS A 87 2.16 -8.21 -5.95
C CYS A 87 2.37 -7.19 -7.06
N ASN A 88 1.77 -6.02 -6.87
CA ASN A 88 1.95 -4.89 -7.77
C ASN A 88 1.99 -3.61 -6.96
N ALA A 89 2.84 -2.68 -7.36
CA ALA A 89 2.97 -1.38 -6.68
C ALA A 89 2.89 -0.29 -7.74
N GLU A 90 2.04 0.70 -7.51
CA GLU A 90 1.84 1.82 -8.42
C GLU A 90 1.80 3.12 -7.66
N LYS A 91 2.25 4.19 -8.31
CA LYS A 91 2.09 5.55 -7.82
C LYS A 91 0.86 6.15 -8.50
N ALA A 92 0.09 6.92 -7.74
CA ALA A 92 -1.16 7.51 -8.23
C ALA A 92 -1.32 8.93 -7.73
N ILE A 93 -2.06 9.71 -8.49
CA ILE A 93 -2.48 11.05 -8.12
C ILE A 93 -4.01 11.04 -8.16
N THR A 94 -4.64 11.58 -7.13
CA THR A 94 -6.09 11.65 -7.10
C THR A 94 -6.63 12.54 -8.20
N SER A 95 -7.86 12.29 -8.61
CA SER A 95 -8.58 13.09 -9.61
C SER A 95 -9.77 13.75 -8.93
N PRO A 96 -9.58 14.89 -8.24
CA PRO A 96 -10.64 15.51 -7.43
C PRO A 96 -11.87 15.94 -8.25
N ASP A 97 -11.69 16.22 -9.53
CA ASP A 97 -12.78 16.58 -10.43
C ASP A 97 -13.78 15.43 -10.65
N LEU A 98 -13.39 14.21 -10.30
CA LEU A 98 -14.25 13.04 -10.40
C LEU A 98 -14.80 12.59 -9.03
N ASP A 99 -14.40 13.24 -7.95
CA ASP A 99 -14.80 12.87 -6.61
C ASP A 99 -16.28 13.20 -6.38
N VAL A 100 -16.96 12.36 -5.62
CA VAL A 100 -18.38 12.50 -5.28
C VAL A 100 -18.53 12.37 -3.77
N GLY A 101 -19.26 13.31 -3.15
CA GLY A 101 -19.58 13.24 -1.73
C GLY A 101 -18.63 14.00 -0.79
#